data_edeeda4c79a99e84f7b44e9093bca81b
#
_entry.id   edeeda4c79a99e84f7b44e9093bca81b
#
_cell.length_a   1.000
_cell.length_b   1.000
_cell.length_c   1.000
_cell.angle_alpha   90.00
_cell.angle_beta   90.00
_cell.angle_gamma   90.00
#
_symmetry.space_group_name_H-M   'P 1'
#
loop_
_entity.id
_entity.type
_entity.pdbx_description
1 polymer ?
#
loop_
_entity_poly.entity_id
_entity_poly.type
_entity_poly.pdbx_seq_one_letter_code
_entity_poly.pdbx_strand_id
1 'polypeptide(L)'
;MARKGLAEEAARKFLEELDTIRAQRIKELFKVDWRDPTRYDLVLNTAKTTVETAARMIAEVSQREEYQPTPESLQALKDLTITARVEAVLIASSRLDISNLEVETKCGEVHVSGIIVAAGLEQIVADIVRKIPGVTRVKTYFVITPSEQYLYGDGR
;
A
#
# COMPACT_ATOMS: atom_id res chain seq x y z
N MET A 1 -14.94 -16.01 -23.83
CA MET A 1 -14.85 -15.64 -25.27
C MET A 1 -16.12 -14.99 -25.83
N ALA A 2 -17.31 -15.40 -25.41
CA ALA A 2 -18.58 -14.88 -25.94
C ALA A 2 -18.91 -13.39 -25.67
N ARG A 3 -18.24 -12.73 -24.74
CA ARG A 3 -18.61 -11.35 -24.33
C ARG A 3 -18.17 -10.21 -25.27
N LYS A 4 -17.27 -10.44 -26.24
CA LYS A 4 -16.78 -9.39 -27.15
C LYS A 4 -16.87 -9.74 -28.65
N GLY A 5 -17.43 -10.91 -29.06
CA GLY A 5 -17.63 -11.29 -30.47
C GLY A 5 -16.34 -11.34 -31.30
N LEU A 6 -15.17 -11.48 -30.66
CA LEU A 6 -13.88 -11.52 -31.35
C LEU A 6 -13.59 -12.95 -31.85
N ALA A 7 -12.92 -13.06 -33.02
CA ALA A 7 -12.33 -14.31 -33.45
C ALA A 7 -11.27 -14.77 -32.44
N GLU A 8 -11.04 -16.09 -32.32
CA GLU A 8 -10.18 -16.67 -31.29
C GLU A 8 -8.76 -16.06 -31.27
N GLU A 9 -8.18 -15.89 -32.44
CA GLU A 9 -6.85 -15.30 -32.59
C GLU A 9 -6.80 -13.82 -32.15
N ALA A 10 -7.82 -13.04 -32.52
CA ALA A 10 -7.95 -11.65 -32.10
C ALA A 10 -8.17 -11.53 -30.56
N ALA A 11 -8.93 -12.48 -29.98
CA ALA A 11 -9.13 -12.55 -28.54
C ALA A 11 -7.82 -12.89 -27.79
N ARG A 12 -7.02 -13.82 -28.32
CA ARG A 12 -5.71 -14.17 -27.76
C ARG A 12 -4.78 -12.97 -27.76
N LYS A 13 -4.60 -12.34 -28.92
CA LYS A 13 -3.75 -11.15 -29.05
C LYS A 13 -4.17 -10.02 -28.11
N PHE A 14 -5.47 -9.76 -28.01
CA PHE A 14 -6.02 -8.78 -27.10
C PHE A 14 -5.69 -9.09 -25.62
N LEU A 15 -5.77 -10.37 -25.21
CA LEU A 15 -5.41 -10.77 -23.85
C LEU A 15 -3.91 -10.63 -23.59
N GLU A 16 -3.06 -11.00 -24.53
CA GLU A 16 -1.59 -10.84 -24.42
C GLU A 16 -1.18 -9.36 -24.29
N GLU A 17 -1.80 -8.49 -25.07
CA GLU A 17 -1.61 -7.03 -24.96
C GLU A 17 -2.06 -6.50 -23.60
N LEU A 18 -3.24 -6.90 -23.12
CA LEU A 18 -3.72 -6.51 -21.80
C LEU A 18 -2.81 -6.99 -20.68
N ASP A 19 -2.34 -8.22 -20.73
CA ASP A 19 -1.47 -8.79 -19.72
C ASP A 19 -0.09 -8.11 -19.72
N THR A 20 0.39 -7.71 -20.90
CA THR A 20 1.62 -6.91 -21.02
C THR A 20 1.47 -5.54 -20.35
N ILE A 21 0.37 -4.82 -20.64
CA ILE A 21 0.08 -3.51 -20.03
C ILE A 21 -0.05 -3.65 -18.51
N ARG A 22 -0.75 -4.67 -18.02
CA ARG A 22 -0.89 -4.93 -16.58
C ARG A 22 0.44 -5.24 -15.91
N ALA A 23 1.26 -6.09 -16.53
CA ALA A 23 2.58 -6.44 -16.00
C ALA A 23 3.48 -5.19 -15.89
N GLN A 24 3.49 -4.35 -16.93
CA GLN A 24 4.24 -3.10 -16.92
C GLN A 24 3.75 -2.15 -15.81
N ARG A 25 2.44 -1.98 -15.67
CA ARG A 25 1.85 -1.13 -14.63
C ARG A 25 2.21 -1.60 -13.22
N ILE A 26 2.14 -2.91 -12.96
CA ILE A 26 2.53 -3.49 -11.67
C ILE A 26 4.03 -3.26 -11.41
N LYS A 27 4.87 -3.47 -12.42
CA LYS A 27 6.31 -3.24 -12.33
C LYS A 27 6.65 -1.78 -12.05
N GLU A 28 5.94 -0.84 -12.68
CA GLU A 28 6.14 0.60 -12.45
C GLU A 28 5.70 1.05 -11.05
N LEU A 29 4.53 0.58 -10.59
CA LEU A 29 3.95 1.00 -9.31
C LEU A 29 4.61 0.30 -8.11
N PHE A 30 4.83 -1.01 -8.20
CA PHE A 30 5.25 -1.83 -7.08
C PHE A 30 6.69 -2.36 -7.20
N LYS A 31 7.38 -2.09 -8.33
CA LYS A 31 8.74 -2.56 -8.63
C LYS A 31 8.88 -4.09 -8.58
N VAL A 32 7.81 -4.81 -8.88
CA VAL A 32 7.77 -6.28 -8.87
C VAL A 32 7.37 -6.83 -10.24
N ASP A 33 7.91 -8.00 -10.58
CA ASP A 33 7.41 -8.81 -11.69
C ASP A 33 6.42 -9.84 -11.13
N TRP A 34 5.15 -9.72 -11.47
CA TRP A 34 4.11 -10.63 -11.03
C TRP A 34 4.19 -12.03 -11.66
N ARG A 35 5.02 -12.20 -12.72
CA ARG A 35 5.23 -13.48 -13.38
C ARG A 35 6.31 -14.33 -12.70
N ASP A 36 7.04 -13.75 -11.77
CA ASP A 36 8.08 -14.44 -11.02
C ASP A 36 7.43 -15.44 -10.03
N PRO A 37 7.58 -16.77 -10.26
CA PRO A 37 6.95 -17.79 -9.43
C PRO A 37 7.48 -17.80 -8.00
N THR A 38 8.65 -17.24 -7.74
CA THR A 38 9.23 -17.17 -6.37
C THR A 38 8.48 -16.21 -5.44
N ARG A 39 7.53 -15.45 -5.99
CA ARG A 39 6.67 -14.54 -5.22
C ARG A 39 5.37 -15.17 -4.75
N TYR A 40 5.15 -16.44 -5.06
CA TYR A 40 3.91 -17.15 -4.75
C TYR A 40 4.22 -18.43 -3.97
N ASP A 41 3.46 -18.68 -2.93
CA ASP A 41 3.55 -19.92 -2.15
C ASP A 41 2.92 -21.10 -2.91
N LEU A 42 1.95 -20.81 -3.79
CA LEU A 42 1.25 -21.83 -4.58
C LEU A 42 0.88 -21.28 -5.95
N VAL A 43 1.27 -21.99 -7.01
CA VAL A 43 0.89 -21.67 -8.40
C VAL A 43 0.09 -22.84 -8.96
N LEU A 44 -1.16 -22.59 -9.37
CA LEU A 44 -2.06 -23.60 -9.92
C LEU A 44 -2.41 -23.31 -11.39
N ASN A 45 -2.30 -24.35 -12.24
CA ASN A 45 -2.73 -24.26 -13.62
C ASN A 45 -4.23 -24.57 -13.72
N THR A 46 -5.05 -23.52 -13.79
CA THR A 46 -6.51 -23.62 -13.86
C THR A 46 -7.05 -24.19 -15.19
N ALA A 47 -6.18 -24.35 -16.22
CA ALA A 47 -6.56 -25.07 -17.43
C ALA A 47 -6.57 -26.61 -17.23
N LYS A 48 -5.89 -27.10 -16.18
CA LYS A 48 -5.78 -28.55 -15.88
C LYS A 48 -6.44 -28.93 -14.55
N THR A 49 -6.67 -27.96 -13.67
CA THR A 49 -7.21 -28.18 -12.34
C THR A 49 -8.62 -27.59 -12.27
N THR A 50 -9.59 -28.36 -11.76
CA THR A 50 -10.95 -27.84 -11.55
C THR A 50 -10.97 -26.82 -10.42
N VAL A 51 -11.98 -25.96 -10.41
CA VAL A 51 -12.14 -24.93 -9.37
C VAL A 51 -12.25 -25.57 -7.98
N GLU A 52 -13.01 -26.67 -7.87
CA GLU A 52 -13.21 -27.40 -6.62
C GLU A 52 -11.91 -28.02 -6.10
N THR A 53 -11.08 -28.56 -7.00
CA THR A 53 -9.78 -29.14 -6.63
C THR A 53 -8.82 -28.03 -6.23
N ALA A 54 -8.76 -26.93 -6.97
CA ALA A 54 -7.94 -25.77 -6.61
C ALA A 54 -8.32 -25.20 -5.24
N ALA A 55 -9.61 -25.03 -4.97
CA ALA A 55 -10.12 -24.53 -3.70
C ALA A 55 -9.72 -25.44 -2.52
N ARG A 56 -9.81 -26.77 -2.69
CA ARG A 56 -9.39 -27.73 -1.65
C ARG A 56 -7.87 -27.65 -1.39
N MET A 57 -7.04 -27.58 -2.44
CA MET A 57 -5.60 -27.42 -2.31
C MET A 57 -5.23 -26.15 -1.54
N ILE A 58 -5.85 -25.02 -1.89
CA ILE A 58 -5.62 -23.74 -1.20
C ILE A 58 -6.04 -23.84 0.27
N ALA A 59 -7.23 -24.41 0.55
CA ALA A 59 -7.74 -24.56 1.90
C ALA A 59 -6.82 -25.48 2.75
N GLU A 60 -6.30 -26.55 2.17
CA GLU A 60 -5.37 -27.44 2.87
C GLU A 60 -4.04 -26.75 3.17
N VAL A 61 -3.45 -26.06 2.20
CA VAL A 61 -2.19 -25.30 2.37
C VAL A 61 -2.36 -24.22 3.43
N SER A 62 -3.46 -23.46 3.39
CA SER A 62 -3.71 -22.36 4.34
C SER A 62 -3.84 -22.81 5.80
N GLN A 63 -4.10 -24.09 6.05
CA GLN A 63 -4.19 -24.68 7.42
C GLN A 63 -2.85 -25.17 7.97
N ARG A 64 -1.80 -25.17 7.16
CA ARG A 64 -0.46 -25.59 7.61
C ARG A 64 0.11 -24.60 8.60
N GLU A 65 0.95 -25.08 9.52
CA GLU A 65 1.50 -24.30 10.62
C GLU A 65 2.29 -23.09 10.13
N GLU A 66 3.05 -23.24 9.05
CA GLU A 66 3.85 -22.17 8.42
C GLU A 66 3.01 -21.01 7.87
N TYR A 67 1.70 -21.19 7.67
CA TYR A 67 0.76 -20.16 7.19
C TYR A 67 -0.14 -19.61 8.30
N GLN A 68 0.01 -20.08 9.53
CA GLN A 68 -0.78 -19.54 10.63
C GLN A 68 -0.25 -18.18 11.08
N PRO A 69 -1.13 -17.27 11.53
CA PRO A 69 -0.71 -15.98 12.05
C PRO A 69 0.20 -16.12 13.27
N THR A 70 1.36 -15.48 13.23
CA THR A 70 2.24 -15.35 14.40
C THR A 70 1.92 -14.07 15.19
N PRO A 71 2.32 -13.97 16.47
CA PRO A 71 2.21 -12.74 17.23
C PRO A 71 2.84 -11.53 16.51
N GLU A 72 3.98 -11.74 15.85
CA GLU A 72 4.72 -10.73 15.11
C GLU A 72 3.97 -10.26 13.88
N SER A 73 3.40 -11.21 13.09
CA SER A 73 2.62 -10.86 11.89
C SER A 73 1.32 -10.13 12.25
N LEU A 74 0.67 -10.50 13.35
CA LEU A 74 -0.50 -9.82 13.86
C LEU A 74 -0.17 -8.40 14.37
N GLN A 75 1.00 -8.23 15.00
CA GLN A 75 1.46 -6.90 15.41
C GLN A 75 1.79 -6.03 14.20
N ALA A 76 2.50 -6.57 13.20
CA ALA A 76 2.80 -5.86 11.97
C ALA A 76 1.52 -5.41 11.23
N LEU A 77 0.49 -6.24 11.20
CA LEU A 77 -0.81 -5.88 10.61
C LEU A 77 -1.51 -4.76 11.39
N LYS A 78 -1.44 -4.76 12.72
CA LYS A 78 -1.96 -3.67 13.56
C LYS A 78 -1.24 -2.36 13.27
N ASP A 79 0.10 -2.40 13.22
CA ASP A 79 0.94 -1.24 12.94
C ASP A 79 0.65 -0.66 11.55
N LEU A 80 0.57 -1.52 10.52
CA LEU A 80 0.19 -1.10 9.17
C LEU A 80 -1.21 -0.47 9.12
N THR A 81 -2.16 -1.00 9.90
CA THR A 81 -3.51 -0.45 10.00
C THR A 81 -3.50 0.94 10.64
N ILE A 82 -2.68 1.15 11.65
CA ILE A 82 -2.50 2.47 12.29
C ILE A 82 -1.88 3.44 11.29
N THR A 83 -0.77 3.06 10.63
CA THR A 83 -0.11 3.86 9.59
C THR A 83 -1.11 4.35 8.54
N ALA A 84 -1.86 3.43 7.92
CA ALA A 84 -2.85 3.78 6.89
C ALA A 84 -3.95 4.73 7.40
N ARG A 85 -4.40 4.58 8.65
CA ARG A 85 -5.38 5.49 9.26
C ARG A 85 -4.80 6.87 9.51
N VAL A 86 -3.56 6.94 10.00
CA VAL A 86 -2.85 8.20 10.22
C VAL A 86 -2.69 8.95 8.90
N GLU A 87 -2.17 8.30 7.87
CA GLU A 87 -2.03 8.87 6.53
C GLU A 87 -3.36 9.39 5.99
N ALA A 88 -4.41 8.57 6.05
CA ALA A 88 -5.74 8.95 5.57
C ALA A 88 -6.28 10.19 6.28
N VAL A 89 -6.13 10.28 7.62
CA VAL A 89 -6.62 11.41 8.42
C VAL A 89 -5.81 12.67 8.14
N LEU A 90 -4.48 12.56 8.02
CA LEU A 90 -3.62 13.72 7.76
C LEU A 90 -3.82 14.26 6.34
N ILE A 91 -3.91 13.38 5.33
CA ILE A 91 -4.17 13.78 3.93
C ILE A 91 -5.56 14.41 3.77
N ALA A 92 -6.58 13.87 4.45
CA ALA A 92 -7.94 14.43 4.42
C ALA A 92 -8.08 15.76 5.15
N SER A 93 -7.10 16.14 5.97
CA SER A 93 -7.12 17.35 6.78
C SER A 93 -6.70 18.57 5.94
N SER A 94 -7.67 19.27 5.35
CA SER A 94 -7.44 20.47 4.52
C SER A 94 -6.76 21.63 5.25
N ARG A 95 -6.58 21.52 6.57
CA ARG A 95 -5.90 22.52 7.41
C ARG A 95 -4.40 22.27 7.56
N LEU A 96 -3.95 21.09 7.13
CA LEU A 96 -2.56 20.66 7.24
C LEU A 96 -1.93 20.68 5.85
N ASP A 97 -1.07 21.65 5.60
CA ASP A 97 -0.22 21.67 4.42
C ASP A 97 1.08 20.96 4.76
N ILE A 98 1.11 19.65 4.47
CA ILE A 98 2.25 18.78 4.73
C ILE A 98 2.70 18.21 3.38
N SER A 99 3.92 18.53 2.99
CA SER A 99 4.57 17.94 1.82
C SER A 99 5.49 16.80 2.24
N ASN A 100 5.68 15.81 1.35
CA ASN A 100 6.50 14.63 1.62
C ASN A 100 6.16 13.93 2.94
N LEU A 101 4.85 13.75 3.19
CA LEU A 101 4.36 13.05 4.38
C LEU A 101 4.84 11.60 4.36
N GLU A 102 5.53 11.20 5.42
CA GLU A 102 5.89 9.82 5.70
C GLU A 102 5.40 9.44 7.09
N VAL A 103 4.82 8.27 7.21
CA VAL A 103 4.30 7.73 8.48
C VAL A 103 4.83 6.32 8.67
N GLU A 104 5.45 6.07 9.81
CA GLU A 104 5.89 4.74 10.23
C GLU A 104 5.32 4.42 11.60
N THR A 105 4.81 3.19 11.78
CA THR A 105 4.30 2.72 13.08
C THR A 105 5.02 1.44 13.47
N LYS A 106 5.44 1.37 14.73
CA LYS A 106 6.03 0.18 15.34
C LYS A 106 5.51 -0.01 16.76
N CYS A 107 4.85 -1.13 17.03
CA CYS A 107 4.21 -1.44 18.31
C CYS A 107 3.32 -0.29 18.83
N GLY A 108 2.57 0.35 17.93
CA GLY A 108 1.70 1.49 18.24
C GLY A 108 2.41 2.84 18.44
N GLU A 109 3.73 2.89 18.40
CA GLU A 109 4.48 4.15 18.36
C GLU A 109 4.52 4.66 16.93
N VAL A 110 3.96 5.85 16.70
CA VAL A 110 3.82 6.48 15.38
C VAL A 110 4.87 7.56 15.21
N HIS A 111 5.65 7.45 14.15
CA HIS A 111 6.60 8.47 13.69
C HIS A 111 6.01 9.15 12.46
N VAL A 112 5.88 10.47 12.51
CA VAL A 112 5.38 11.27 11.38
C VAL A 112 6.46 12.24 10.97
N SER A 113 6.84 12.23 9.70
CA SER A 113 7.82 13.14 9.11
C SER A 113 7.27 13.82 7.87
N GLY A 114 7.89 14.93 7.49
CA GLY A 114 7.49 15.70 6.31
C GLY A 114 7.97 17.14 6.36
N ILE A 115 7.43 17.96 5.47
CA ILE A 115 7.72 19.39 5.37
C ILE A 115 6.45 20.15 5.68
N ILE A 116 6.52 21.13 6.59
CA ILE A 116 5.41 22.00 6.98
C ILE A 116 5.77 23.47 6.75
N VAL A 117 4.75 24.30 6.53
CA VAL A 117 4.93 25.73 6.18
C VAL A 117 4.94 26.66 7.41
N ALA A 118 4.49 26.19 8.57
CA ALA A 118 4.39 27.01 9.77
C ALA A 118 4.76 26.25 11.04
N ALA A 119 5.44 26.92 11.96
CA ALA A 119 5.69 26.39 13.29
C ALA A 119 4.37 26.15 14.06
N GLY A 120 4.33 25.09 14.87
CA GLY A 120 3.16 24.72 15.65
C GLY A 120 2.22 23.71 14.96
N LEU A 121 2.34 23.48 13.66
CA LEU A 121 1.59 22.43 12.98
C LEU A 121 1.97 21.03 13.47
N GLU A 122 3.22 20.82 13.89
CA GLU A 122 3.68 19.56 14.51
C GLU A 122 2.85 19.18 15.74
N GLN A 123 2.48 20.14 16.57
CA GLN A 123 1.66 19.87 17.75
C GLN A 123 0.23 19.49 17.35
N ILE A 124 -0.33 20.18 16.37
CA ILE A 124 -1.66 19.87 15.84
C ILE A 124 -1.68 18.47 15.23
N VAL A 125 -0.67 18.11 14.46
CA VAL A 125 -0.51 16.75 13.91
C VAL A 125 -0.43 15.72 15.02
N ALA A 126 0.41 15.95 16.02
CA ALA A 126 0.53 15.04 17.17
C ALA A 126 -0.79 14.85 17.90
N ASP A 127 -1.57 15.92 18.10
CA ASP A 127 -2.87 15.87 18.79
C ASP A 127 -3.95 15.13 17.96
N ILE A 128 -3.89 15.23 16.65
CA ILE A 128 -4.77 14.47 15.75
C ILE A 128 -4.40 12.98 15.80
N VAL A 129 -3.12 12.66 15.66
CA VAL A 129 -2.62 11.27 15.58
C VAL A 129 -2.85 10.53 16.89
N ARG A 130 -2.69 11.18 18.06
CA ARG A 130 -2.96 10.59 19.38
C ARG A 130 -4.39 10.10 19.57
N LYS A 131 -5.35 10.64 18.83
CA LYS A 131 -6.78 10.25 18.90
C LYS A 131 -7.09 8.99 18.10
N ILE A 132 -6.14 8.51 17.27
CA ILE A 132 -6.35 7.33 16.43
C ILE A 132 -6.23 6.07 17.28
N PRO A 133 -7.23 5.16 17.23
CA PRO A 133 -7.20 3.94 18.01
C PRO A 133 -5.97 3.08 17.71
N GLY A 134 -5.30 2.64 18.77
CA GLY A 134 -4.08 1.83 18.70
C GLY A 134 -2.78 2.62 18.80
N VAL A 135 -2.83 3.94 18.69
CA VAL A 135 -1.65 4.80 18.89
C VAL A 135 -1.31 4.88 20.38
N THR A 136 -0.09 4.50 20.73
CA THR A 136 0.45 4.55 22.11
C THR A 136 1.37 5.74 22.33
N ARG A 137 2.10 6.14 21.30
CA ARG A 137 3.03 7.27 21.32
C ARG A 137 3.11 7.91 19.93
N VAL A 138 3.37 9.22 19.92
CA VAL A 138 3.59 9.98 18.67
C VAL A 138 4.90 10.72 18.77
N LYS A 139 5.72 10.62 17.73
CA LYS A 139 6.91 11.44 17.49
C LYS A 139 6.77 12.13 16.15
N THR A 140 7.10 13.40 16.11
CA THR A 140 7.02 14.23 14.91
C THR A 140 8.40 14.74 14.54
N TYR A 141 8.74 14.68 13.23
CA TYR A 141 10.03 15.10 12.67
C TYR A 141 9.73 15.94 11.42
N PHE A 142 9.40 17.22 11.61
CA PHE A 142 9.09 18.11 10.50
C PHE A 142 10.22 19.07 10.21
N VAL A 143 10.43 19.32 8.91
CA VAL A 143 11.23 20.44 8.43
C VAL A 143 10.27 21.60 8.17
N ILE A 144 10.56 22.77 8.76
CA ILE A 144 9.78 23.98 8.54
C ILE A 144 10.40 24.74 7.37
N THR A 145 9.62 24.91 6.29
CA THR A 145 10.03 25.73 5.14
C THR A 145 9.08 26.92 5.06
N PRO A 146 9.58 28.16 5.23
CA PRO A 146 8.75 29.35 5.09
C PRO A 146 8.08 29.43 3.73
N SER A 147 6.83 29.84 3.70
CA SER A 147 5.96 29.88 2.50
C SER A 147 6.51 30.73 1.35
N GLU A 148 7.44 31.65 1.59
CA GLU A 148 8.04 32.49 0.55
C GLU A 148 8.93 31.74 -0.45
N GLN A 149 9.46 30.56 -0.10
CA GLN A 149 10.27 29.76 -1.04
C GLN A 149 9.45 28.98 -2.07
N TYR A 150 8.14 28.81 -1.86
CA TYR A 150 7.24 28.17 -2.85
C TYR A 150 6.65 29.15 -3.86
N LEU A 151 6.72 30.48 -3.65
CA LEU A 151 6.14 31.49 -4.54
C LEU A 151 7.08 31.94 -5.66
N TYR A 152 8.35 31.60 -5.58
CA TYR A 152 9.34 31.87 -6.63
C TYR A 152 10.03 30.58 -7.07
N GLY A 153 9.27 29.69 -7.69
CA GLY A 153 9.81 28.66 -8.56
C GLY A 153 10.53 29.37 -9.69
N ASP A 154 11.83 29.25 -9.68
CA ASP A 154 12.84 29.88 -10.47
C ASP A 154 12.45 29.94 -11.97
N GLY A 155 12.04 31.13 -12.40
CA GLY A 155 12.02 31.47 -13.81
C GLY A 155 13.44 31.82 -14.26
N ARG A 156 14.25 30.80 -14.60
CA ARG A 156 15.40 30.90 -15.51
C ARG A 156 15.67 29.57 -16.19
#